data_c8a12845b8b980712845e8cdb773ce95
#
_entry.id   c8a12845b8b980712845e8cdb773ce95
#
_cell.length_a   1.000
_cell.length_b   1.000
_cell.length_c   1.000
_cell.angle_alpha   90.00
_cell.angle_beta   90.00
_cell.angle_gamma   90.00
#
_symmetry.space_group_name_H-M   'P 1'
#
loop_
_entity.id
_entity.type
_entity.pdbx_description
1 polymer ?
#
loop_
_entity_poly.entity_id
_entity_poly.type
_entity_poly.pdbx_seq_one_letter_code
_entity_poly.pdbx_strand_id
1 'polypeptide(L)'
;CRPADVVFTSGGTEGINLVLAQFENVITSAIEHDSVRHAHDCCHMVDVNENGIVDLNQLEARLSMIDEALKPKTIVSVMAANNETGVLQPIDQIAEMARSSNLAFHSDMVQVFGKSQLDFTNSEISYASFSAHKIGGPAGVGALLVRPGCRLASLLRGGGQEQGRRSGTENLI
;
A
#
# COMPACT_ATOMS: atom_id res chain seq x y z
N CYS A 1 14.86 -6.35 -1.36
CA CYS A 1 14.48 -5.60 -2.57
C CYS A 1 15.73 -4.99 -3.21
N ARG A 2 15.67 -4.63 -4.49
CA ARG A 2 16.74 -3.96 -5.22
C ARG A 2 16.56 -2.43 -5.15
N PRO A 3 17.61 -1.62 -5.32
CA PRO A 3 17.45 -0.16 -5.39
C PRO A 3 16.41 0.30 -6.42
N ALA A 4 16.30 -0.40 -7.56
CA ALA A 4 15.32 -0.10 -8.60
C ALA A 4 13.85 -0.36 -8.17
N ASP A 5 13.62 -1.09 -7.10
CA ASP A 5 12.29 -1.38 -6.57
C ASP A 5 11.81 -0.27 -5.61
N VAL A 6 12.70 0.66 -5.23
CA VAL A 6 12.41 1.79 -4.33
C VAL A 6 12.09 3.03 -5.15
N VAL A 7 11.08 3.78 -4.75
CA VAL A 7 10.71 5.11 -5.26
C VAL A 7 10.66 6.06 -4.07
N PHE A 8 11.49 7.10 -4.07
CA PHE A 8 11.44 8.13 -3.04
C PHE A 8 10.21 9.01 -3.20
N THR A 9 9.58 9.34 -2.08
CA THR A 9 8.37 10.17 -2.00
C THR A 9 8.54 11.20 -0.89
N SER A 10 7.62 12.15 -0.77
CA SER A 10 7.59 13.11 0.34
C SER A 10 7.04 12.50 1.65
N GLY A 11 6.56 11.27 1.62
CA GLY A 11 6.00 10.58 2.79
C GLY A 11 5.05 9.46 2.40
N GLY A 12 4.48 8.79 3.39
CA GLY A 12 3.52 7.69 3.20
C GLY A 12 2.30 8.12 2.38
N THR A 13 1.73 9.29 2.65
CA THR A 13 0.56 9.81 1.93
C THR A 13 0.80 9.93 0.43
N GLU A 14 1.95 10.44 -0.01
CA GLU A 14 2.28 10.51 -1.44
C GLU A 14 2.41 9.09 -2.03
N GLY A 15 3.13 8.18 -1.35
CA GLY A 15 3.30 6.80 -1.79
C GLY A 15 1.97 6.08 -1.97
N ILE A 16 1.06 6.23 -1.01
CA ILE A 16 -0.30 5.65 -1.03
C ILE A 16 -1.09 6.20 -2.22
N ASN A 17 -1.16 7.52 -2.37
CA ASN A 17 -1.88 8.16 -3.48
C ASN A 17 -1.30 7.74 -4.84
N LEU A 18 0.04 7.64 -4.95
CA LEU A 18 0.72 7.23 -6.16
C LEU A 18 0.31 5.82 -6.62
N VAL A 19 0.05 4.92 -5.67
CA VAL A 19 -0.43 3.57 -5.94
C VAL A 19 -1.93 3.56 -6.23
N LEU A 20 -2.75 4.08 -5.31
CA LEU A 20 -4.20 3.89 -5.37
C LEU A 20 -4.84 4.58 -6.58
N ALA A 21 -4.30 5.72 -7.01
CA ALA A 21 -4.77 6.44 -8.20
C ALA A 21 -4.63 5.67 -9.53
N GLN A 22 -3.97 4.51 -9.53
CA GLN A 22 -3.81 3.68 -10.73
C GLN A 22 -4.94 2.67 -10.92
N PHE A 23 -5.79 2.52 -9.91
CA PHE A 23 -6.87 1.54 -9.88
C PHE A 23 -8.23 2.24 -9.91
N GLU A 24 -9.23 1.56 -10.43
CA GLU A 24 -10.61 2.06 -10.46
C GLU A 24 -11.38 1.67 -9.19
N ASN A 25 -10.94 0.58 -8.50
CA ASN A 25 -11.57 0.08 -7.29
C ASN A 25 -10.50 -0.23 -6.24
N VAL A 26 -10.77 0.13 -5.00
CA VAL A 26 -9.93 -0.16 -3.83
C VAL A 26 -10.73 -0.95 -2.81
N ILE A 27 -10.27 -2.14 -2.45
CA ILE A 27 -10.78 -2.90 -1.31
C ILE A 27 -9.87 -2.60 -0.14
N THR A 28 -10.41 -2.09 0.95
CA THR A 28 -9.61 -1.57 2.07
C THR A 28 -10.23 -1.88 3.41
N SER A 29 -9.49 -1.78 4.51
CA SER A 29 -10.04 -1.98 5.83
C SER A 29 -10.75 -0.73 6.36
N ALA A 30 -11.70 -0.93 7.28
CA ALA A 30 -12.41 0.18 7.94
C ALA A 30 -11.51 1.01 8.87
N ILE A 31 -10.32 0.51 9.22
CA ILE A 31 -9.39 1.11 10.19
C ILE A 31 -8.18 1.81 9.54
N GLU A 32 -8.21 2.01 8.23
CA GLU A 32 -7.11 2.67 7.51
C GLU A 32 -6.90 4.12 7.94
N HIS A 33 -5.66 4.58 7.76
CA HIS A 33 -5.33 5.99 7.86
C HIS A 33 -6.06 6.81 6.78
N ASP A 34 -6.35 8.07 7.07
CA ASP A 34 -7.06 8.99 6.15
C ASP A 34 -6.39 9.09 4.77
N SER A 35 -5.09 8.90 4.69
CA SER A 35 -4.37 8.86 3.40
C SER A 35 -4.78 7.72 2.47
N VAL A 36 -5.38 6.63 3.00
CA VAL A 36 -6.00 5.56 2.21
C VAL A 36 -7.49 5.85 2.02
N ARG A 37 -8.19 6.18 3.11
CA ARG A 37 -9.65 6.36 3.12
C ARG A 37 -10.12 7.48 2.19
N HIS A 38 -9.30 8.51 2.01
CA HIS A 38 -9.62 9.68 1.17
C HIS A 38 -8.80 9.72 -0.12
N ALA A 39 -7.97 8.72 -0.40
CA ALA A 39 -7.17 8.68 -1.62
C ALA A 39 -7.99 8.30 -2.87
N HIS A 40 -9.17 7.72 -2.68
CA HIS A 40 -9.96 7.16 -3.77
C HIS A 40 -11.46 7.23 -3.48
N ASP A 41 -12.26 7.65 -4.48
CA ASP A 41 -13.72 7.79 -4.33
C ASP A 41 -14.44 6.43 -4.27
N CYS A 42 -13.88 5.38 -4.87
CA CYS A 42 -14.46 4.05 -4.93
C CYS A 42 -13.71 3.08 -3.97
N CYS A 43 -13.93 3.26 -2.66
CA CYS A 43 -13.40 2.39 -1.62
C CYS A 43 -14.47 1.42 -1.12
N HIS A 44 -14.18 0.12 -1.20
CA HIS A 44 -15.00 -0.95 -0.64
C HIS A 44 -14.41 -1.42 0.69
N MET A 45 -15.02 -1.01 1.79
CA MET A 45 -14.49 -1.30 3.12
C MET A 45 -14.79 -2.74 3.56
N VAL A 46 -13.82 -3.34 4.22
CA VAL A 46 -13.91 -4.59 4.97
C VAL A 46 -13.83 -4.25 6.45
N ASP A 47 -14.73 -4.78 7.23
CA ASP A 47 -14.79 -4.53 8.68
C ASP A 47 -13.64 -5.25 9.41
N VAL A 48 -13.47 -4.89 10.67
CA VAL A 48 -12.58 -5.58 11.60
C VAL A 48 -13.40 -6.30 12.68
N ASN A 49 -12.83 -7.36 13.23
CA ASN A 49 -13.41 -8.06 14.37
C ASN A 49 -13.22 -7.26 15.68
N GLU A 50 -13.71 -7.80 16.80
CA GLU A 50 -13.62 -7.19 18.12
C GLU A 50 -12.18 -6.92 18.62
N ASN A 51 -11.20 -7.60 18.04
CA ASN A 51 -9.78 -7.42 18.33
C ASN A 51 -9.12 -6.38 17.39
N GLY A 52 -9.87 -5.74 16.50
CA GLY A 52 -9.35 -4.79 15.52
C GLY A 52 -8.60 -5.43 14.35
N ILE A 53 -8.79 -6.73 14.10
CA ILE A 53 -8.18 -7.48 12.99
C ILE A 53 -9.19 -7.56 11.84
N VAL A 54 -8.72 -7.32 10.62
CA VAL A 54 -9.52 -7.41 9.39
C VAL A 54 -10.26 -8.74 9.32
N ASP A 55 -11.56 -8.68 9.04
CA ASP A 55 -12.39 -9.88 8.84
C ASP A 55 -12.02 -10.55 7.50
N LEU A 56 -11.21 -11.60 7.60
CA LEU A 56 -10.74 -12.34 6.43
C LEU A 56 -11.86 -13.05 5.67
N ASN A 57 -12.95 -13.46 6.36
CA ASN A 57 -14.09 -14.08 5.69
C ASN A 57 -14.84 -13.06 4.83
N GLN A 58 -15.04 -11.85 5.37
CA GLN A 58 -15.64 -10.75 4.61
C GLN A 58 -14.75 -10.34 3.43
N LEU A 59 -13.42 -10.31 3.63
CA LEU A 59 -12.46 -10.04 2.55
C LEU A 59 -12.59 -11.11 1.45
N GLU A 60 -12.54 -12.40 1.81
CA GLU A 60 -12.67 -13.51 0.86
C GLU A 60 -13.97 -13.45 0.05
N ALA A 61 -15.08 -13.18 0.72
CA ALA A 61 -16.37 -13.01 0.06
C ALA A 61 -16.35 -11.85 -0.94
N ARG A 62 -15.74 -10.72 -0.61
CA ARG A 62 -15.59 -9.60 -1.54
C ARG A 62 -14.70 -9.94 -2.73
N LEU A 63 -13.57 -10.59 -2.50
CA LEU A 63 -12.64 -10.99 -3.56
C LEU A 63 -13.29 -11.94 -4.56
N SER A 64 -14.12 -12.87 -4.07
CA SER A 64 -14.85 -13.84 -4.93
C SER A 64 -15.92 -13.22 -5.81
N MET A 65 -16.41 -12.02 -5.47
CA MET A 65 -17.44 -11.30 -6.23
C MET A 65 -16.88 -10.38 -7.32
N ILE A 66 -15.55 -10.24 -7.43
CA ILE A 66 -14.94 -9.36 -8.41
C ILE A 66 -14.99 -10.00 -9.80
N ASP A 67 -15.63 -9.31 -10.73
CA ASP A 67 -15.63 -9.69 -12.14
C ASP A 67 -14.19 -9.77 -12.68
N GLU A 68 -13.89 -10.78 -13.49
CA GLU A 68 -12.57 -10.98 -14.11
C GLU A 68 -12.10 -9.75 -14.88
N ALA A 69 -13.00 -9.02 -15.54
CA ALA A 69 -12.69 -7.79 -16.26
C ALA A 69 -12.26 -6.62 -15.34
N LEU A 70 -12.66 -6.65 -14.07
CA LEU A 70 -12.33 -5.63 -13.07
C LEU A 70 -11.07 -5.95 -12.27
N LYS A 71 -10.59 -7.18 -12.26
CA LYS A 71 -9.41 -7.58 -11.49
C LYS A 71 -8.17 -6.74 -11.80
N PRO A 72 -7.80 -6.45 -13.06
CA PRO A 72 -6.64 -5.60 -13.36
C PRO A 72 -6.80 -4.14 -12.92
N LYS A 73 -8.01 -3.72 -12.57
CA LYS A 73 -8.40 -2.37 -12.16
C LYS A 73 -8.71 -2.27 -10.67
N THR A 74 -8.53 -3.35 -9.93
CA THR A 74 -8.84 -3.45 -8.50
C THR A 74 -7.58 -3.75 -7.70
N ILE A 75 -7.45 -3.09 -6.56
CA ILE A 75 -6.36 -3.34 -5.60
C ILE A 75 -6.93 -3.59 -4.21
N VAL A 76 -6.28 -4.47 -3.47
CA VAL A 76 -6.47 -4.59 -2.01
C VAL A 76 -5.46 -3.69 -1.33
N SER A 77 -5.88 -2.87 -0.35
CA SER A 77 -5.00 -1.99 0.42
C SER A 77 -5.32 -2.09 1.90
N VAL A 78 -4.40 -2.67 2.68
CA VAL A 78 -4.56 -2.84 4.13
C VAL A 78 -3.28 -2.47 4.84
N MET A 79 -3.39 -1.61 5.88
CA MET A 79 -2.26 -1.23 6.72
C MET A 79 -1.69 -2.42 7.49
N ALA A 80 -0.38 -2.42 7.71
CA ALA A 80 0.27 -3.52 8.45
C ALA A 80 0.06 -3.42 9.96
N ALA A 81 -0.08 -2.19 10.47
CA ALA A 81 -0.41 -1.92 11.88
C ALA A 81 -1.25 -0.65 11.98
N ASN A 82 -2.26 -0.69 12.84
CA ASN A 82 -3.09 0.48 13.07
C ASN A 82 -2.33 1.54 13.88
N ASN A 83 -2.41 2.80 13.44
CA ASN A 83 -1.66 3.92 14.02
C ASN A 83 -2.21 4.38 15.39
N GLU A 84 -3.44 4.02 15.75
CA GLU A 84 -4.08 4.40 17.02
C GLU A 84 -4.00 3.28 18.05
N THR A 85 -4.30 2.05 17.63
CA THR A 85 -4.40 0.89 18.54
C THR A 85 -3.11 0.06 18.59
N GLY A 86 -2.26 0.13 17.56
CA GLY A 86 -1.07 -0.70 17.42
C GLY A 86 -1.36 -2.15 16.97
N VAL A 87 -2.61 -2.50 16.69
CA VAL A 87 -2.99 -3.85 16.25
C VAL A 87 -2.33 -4.18 14.92
N LEU A 88 -1.59 -5.29 14.89
CA LEU A 88 -0.98 -5.84 13.68
C LEU A 88 -2.02 -6.59 12.85
N GLN A 89 -1.99 -6.37 11.55
CA GLN A 89 -2.86 -7.07 10.61
C GLN A 89 -2.18 -8.32 10.03
N PRO A 90 -2.93 -9.35 9.65
CA PRO A 90 -2.40 -10.59 9.07
C PRO A 90 -1.99 -10.41 7.60
N ILE A 91 -0.99 -9.55 7.35
CA ILE A 91 -0.61 -9.05 6.03
C ILE A 91 -0.22 -10.16 5.07
N ASP A 92 0.49 -11.19 5.54
CA ASP A 92 0.90 -12.32 4.69
C ASP A 92 -0.31 -13.11 4.19
N GLN A 93 -1.32 -13.33 5.04
CA GLN A 93 -2.56 -13.99 4.65
C GLN A 93 -3.36 -13.15 3.65
N ILE A 94 -3.48 -11.84 3.90
CA ILE A 94 -4.17 -10.91 3.00
C ILE A 94 -3.46 -10.85 1.64
N ALA A 95 -2.13 -10.79 1.63
CA ALA A 95 -1.33 -10.79 0.41
C ALA A 95 -1.56 -12.06 -0.42
N GLU A 96 -1.57 -13.22 0.24
CA GLU A 96 -1.85 -14.51 -0.42
C GLU A 96 -3.27 -14.59 -0.98
N MET A 97 -4.27 -14.09 -0.25
CA MET A 97 -5.66 -14.02 -0.72
C MET A 97 -5.80 -13.13 -1.94
N ALA A 98 -5.16 -11.96 -1.94
CA ALA A 98 -5.15 -11.05 -3.08
C ALA A 98 -4.47 -11.69 -4.29
N ARG A 99 -3.30 -12.32 -4.10
CA ARG A 99 -2.56 -13.05 -5.14
C ARG A 99 -3.41 -14.17 -5.75
N SER A 100 -4.03 -14.99 -4.90
CA SER A 100 -4.89 -16.10 -5.33
C SER A 100 -6.11 -15.63 -6.13
N SER A 101 -6.54 -14.39 -5.91
CA SER A 101 -7.61 -13.72 -6.65
C SER A 101 -7.11 -12.95 -7.88
N ASN A 102 -5.82 -13.01 -8.21
CA ASN A 102 -5.16 -12.22 -9.27
C ASN A 102 -5.28 -10.70 -9.08
N LEU A 103 -5.22 -10.22 -7.84
CA LEU A 103 -5.25 -8.81 -7.49
C LEU A 103 -3.91 -8.33 -6.98
N ALA A 104 -3.60 -7.05 -7.24
CA ALA A 104 -2.49 -6.38 -6.58
C ALA A 104 -2.81 -6.14 -5.10
N PHE A 105 -1.77 -6.16 -4.25
CA PHE A 105 -1.88 -5.83 -2.84
C PHE A 105 -0.92 -4.71 -2.45
N HIS A 106 -1.46 -3.67 -1.86
CA HIS A 106 -0.71 -2.59 -1.22
C HIS A 106 -0.83 -2.69 0.29
N SER A 107 0.27 -2.42 1.01
CA SER A 107 0.22 -2.25 2.46
C SER A 107 0.86 -0.94 2.90
N ASP A 108 0.12 -0.18 3.73
CA ASP A 108 0.71 0.93 4.48
C ASP A 108 1.57 0.35 5.62
N MET A 109 2.89 0.46 5.44
CA MET A 109 3.91 -0.06 6.37
C MET A 109 4.47 1.02 7.30
N VAL A 110 3.90 2.23 7.30
CA VAL A 110 4.40 3.39 8.05
C VAL A 110 4.58 3.11 9.53
N GLN A 111 3.73 2.25 10.12
CA GLN A 111 3.80 1.94 11.56
C GLN A 111 4.67 0.73 11.91
N VAL A 112 5.04 -0.13 10.96
CA VAL A 112 5.83 -1.35 11.23
C VAL A 112 7.28 -1.23 10.78
N PHE A 113 7.57 -0.39 9.78
CA PHE A 113 8.93 -0.22 9.27
C PHE A 113 9.89 0.23 10.38
N GLY A 114 11.03 -0.44 10.48
CA GLY A 114 12.03 -0.20 11.53
C GLY A 114 11.63 -0.67 12.94
N LYS A 115 10.42 -1.23 13.13
CA LYS A 115 9.91 -1.72 14.43
C LYS A 115 9.62 -3.21 14.42
N SER A 116 9.32 -3.78 13.27
CA SER A 116 9.06 -5.20 13.05
C SER A 116 9.88 -5.72 11.89
N GLN A 117 10.08 -7.04 11.87
CA GLN A 117 10.71 -7.70 10.73
C GLN A 117 9.77 -7.64 9.52
N LEU A 118 10.31 -7.22 8.38
CA LEU A 118 9.61 -7.17 7.11
C LEU A 118 10.46 -7.84 6.03
N ASP A 119 9.92 -8.85 5.37
CA ASP A 119 10.54 -9.47 4.20
C ASP A 119 9.68 -9.23 2.94
N PHE A 120 9.85 -8.06 2.35
CA PHE A 120 9.15 -7.69 1.11
C PHE A 120 9.51 -8.60 -0.07
N THR A 121 10.72 -9.14 -0.10
CA THR A 121 11.20 -9.96 -1.21
C THR A 121 10.44 -11.28 -1.31
N ASN A 122 10.23 -11.93 -0.17
CA ASN A 122 9.55 -13.23 -0.09
C ASN A 122 8.04 -13.13 0.24
N SER A 123 7.50 -11.91 0.45
CA SER A 123 6.06 -11.70 0.60
C SER A 123 5.36 -11.67 -0.76
N GLU A 124 4.03 -11.67 -0.77
CA GLU A 124 3.21 -11.44 -1.98
C GLU A 124 2.73 -9.98 -2.10
N ILE A 125 3.34 -9.06 -1.33
CA ILE A 125 3.01 -7.63 -1.36
C ILE A 125 3.47 -7.02 -2.69
N SER A 126 2.58 -6.34 -3.40
CA SER A 126 2.87 -5.65 -4.66
C SER A 126 3.49 -4.26 -4.43
N TYR A 127 2.97 -3.54 -3.44
CA TYR A 127 3.39 -2.19 -3.08
C TYR A 127 3.42 -2.02 -1.56
N ALA A 128 4.42 -1.29 -1.04
CA ALA A 128 4.51 -0.97 0.38
C ALA A 128 4.96 0.48 0.58
N SER A 129 4.18 1.26 1.36
CA SER A 129 4.43 2.68 1.61
C SER A 129 5.07 2.90 2.96
N PHE A 130 6.03 3.83 3.01
CA PHE A 130 6.83 4.16 4.20
C PHE A 130 6.93 5.67 4.42
N SER A 131 7.23 6.07 5.66
CA SER A 131 7.48 7.46 6.02
C SER A 131 8.63 7.57 7.01
N ALA A 132 9.63 8.39 6.69
CA ALA A 132 10.87 8.51 7.47
C ALA A 132 10.62 9.06 8.88
N HIS A 133 9.69 10.01 9.06
CA HIS A 133 9.41 10.63 10.36
C HIS A 133 8.89 9.65 11.43
N LYS A 134 8.40 8.47 11.05
CA LYS A 134 7.96 7.44 12.00
C LYS A 134 9.11 6.57 12.54
N ILE A 135 10.29 6.68 11.95
CA ILE A 135 11.50 5.96 12.35
C ILE A 135 12.66 6.92 12.72
N GLY A 136 12.35 8.17 13.09
CA GLY A 136 13.35 9.16 13.50
C GLY A 136 14.03 9.91 12.34
N GLY A 137 13.59 9.69 11.11
CA GLY A 137 14.06 10.46 9.94
C GLY A 137 13.32 11.81 9.80
N PRO A 138 13.72 12.64 8.84
CA PRO A 138 13.12 13.94 8.62
C PRO A 138 11.68 13.85 8.09
N ALA A 139 10.88 14.88 8.37
CA ALA A 139 9.61 15.09 7.70
C ALA A 139 9.85 15.43 6.21
N GLY A 140 8.88 15.12 5.36
CA GLY A 140 9.00 15.36 3.92
C GLY A 140 9.82 14.30 3.16
N VAL A 141 10.11 13.17 3.81
CA VAL A 141 10.78 12.01 3.19
C VAL A 141 9.97 10.75 3.43
N GLY A 142 9.78 9.98 2.39
CA GLY A 142 9.17 8.66 2.41
C GLY A 142 9.68 7.78 1.27
N ALA A 143 9.20 6.57 1.23
CA ALA A 143 9.51 5.63 0.16
C ALA A 143 8.30 4.76 -0.17
N LEU A 144 8.25 4.33 -1.42
CA LEU A 144 7.34 3.31 -1.91
C LEU A 144 8.17 2.16 -2.46
N LEU A 145 7.99 0.97 -1.95
CA LEU A 145 8.49 -0.24 -2.58
C LEU A 145 7.50 -0.70 -3.65
N VAL A 146 8.02 -1.04 -4.81
CA VAL A 146 7.25 -1.53 -5.95
C VAL A 146 7.82 -2.87 -6.40
N ARG A 147 7.03 -3.92 -6.32
CA ARG A 147 7.45 -5.25 -6.75
C ARG A 147 7.80 -5.26 -8.25
N PRO A 148 8.86 -5.96 -8.66
CA PRO A 148 9.17 -6.16 -10.07
C PRO A 148 7.98 -6.70 -10.86
N GLY A 149 7.67 -6.05 -11.98
CA GLY A 149 6.50 -6.38 -12.80
C GLY A 149 5.22 -5.62 -12.45
N CYS A 150 5.14 -4.98 -11.28
CA CYS A 150 4.03 -4.10 -10.94
C CYS A 150 4.17 -2.74 -11.65
N ARG A 151 3.05 -2.25 -12.18
CA ARG A 151 2.99 -0.96 -12.86
C ARG A 151 2.96 0.18 -11.83
N LEU A 152 3.69 1.25 -12.10
CA LEU A 152 3.59 2.51 -11.38
C LEU A 152 3.62 3.66 -12.39
N ALA A 153 2.49 4.30 -12.64
CA ALA A 153 2.40 5.49 -13.46
C ALA A 153 2.66 6.74 -12.60
N SER A 154 3.39 7.69 -13.13
CA SER A 154 3.68 8.95 -12.42
C SER A 154 2.45 9.83 -12.32
N LEU A 155 2.12 10.28 -11.11
CA LEU A 155 1.17 11.38 -10.85
C LEU A 155 1.86 12.74 -11.01
N LEU A 156 3.12 12.85 -10.56
CA LEU A 156 3.94 14.04 -10.68
C LEU A 156 4.76 13.95 -11.98
N ARG A 157 4.32 14.64 -13.02
CA ARG A 157 4.98 14.63 -14.32
C ARG A 157 6.01 15.75 -14.41
N GLY A 158 7.19 15.45 -15.00
CA GLY A 158 8.28 16.41 -15.09
C GLY A 158 9.58 15.76 -15.58
N GLY A 159 10.67 15.95 -14.84
CA GLY A 159 11.97 15.33 -15.11
C GLY A 159 11.98 13.83 -14.95
N GLY A 160 13.13 13.21 -15.23
CA GLY A 160 13.30 11.75 -15.22
C GLY A 160 13.64 11.14 -13.85
N GLN A 161 13.41 11.87 -12.75
CA GLN A 161 13.68 11.35 -11.41
C GLN A 161 12.89 10.07 -11.15
N GLU A 162 13.39 9.24 -10.27
CA GLU A 162 12.80 7.94 -9.93
C GLU A 162 12.45 7.09 -11.17
N GLN A 163 13.28 7.17 -12.21
CA GLN A 163 13.06 6.49 -13.49
C GLN A 163 11.74 6.90 -14.18
N GLY A 164 11.31 8.16 -13.99
CA GLY A 164 10.05 8.69 -14.53
C GLY A 164 8.79 8.26 -13.77
N ARG A 165 8.95 7.55 -12.64
CA ARG A 165 7.83 7.11 -11.80
C ARG A 165 7.36 8.21 -10.84
N ARG A 166 8.27 9.11 -10.44
CA ARG A 166 7.97 10.26 -9.58
C ARG A 166 8.94 11.39 -9.90
N SER A 167 8.47 12.39 -10.64
CA SER A 167 9.28 13.55 -11.00
C SER A 167 9.40 14.55 -9.85
N GLY A 168 10.37 15.44 -9.95
CA GLY A 168 10.69 16.43 -8.92
C GLY A 168 11.89 15.99 -8.08
N THR A 169 12.71 16.96 -7.70
CA THR A 169 13.92 16.72 -6.92
C THR A 169 13.58 16.06 -5.59
N GLU A 170 14.30 15.01 -5.26
CA GLU A 170 14.19 14.28 -4.00
C GLU A 170 14.72 15.15 -2.85
N ASN A 171 14.17 14.98 -1.65
CA ASN A 171 14.73 15.59 -0.45
C ASN A 171 15.99 14.82 -0.04
N LEU A 172 17.14 15.50 -0.13
CA LEU A 172 18.47 14.92 0.15
C LEU A 172 19.02 15.30 1.53
N ILE A 173 18.20 15.91 2.40
CA ILE A 173 18.62 16.43 3.73
C ILE A 173 18.38 15.37 4.79
#